data_00943321ce8314dbbf4d8be77f6f75e2
#
_entry.id   00943321ce8314dbbf4d8be77f6f75e2
#
_cell.length_a   1.000
_cell.length_b   1.000
_cell.length_c   1.000
_cell.angle_alpha   90.00
_cell.angle_beta   90.00
_cell.angle_gamma   90.00
#
_symmetry.space_group_name_H-M   'P 1'
#
loop_
_entity.id
_entity.type
_entity.pdbx_description
1 polymer ?
#
loop_
_entity_poly.entity_id
_entity_poly.type
_entity_poly.pdbx_seq_one_letter_code
_entity_poly.pdbx_strand_id
1 'polypeptide(L)'
;MLLIALLATLVTHNVMTARASSVTHRVPQSAAMEDAFGVRFSRVAVVGDGGLITLTYVVLDAEKATRFQAGTTDPPILRSESRLGGTGRVSLMRQGHNLRAGQTYYLVYQNTKGSLRAGETVTLTKDGLTLAHLPVL
;
A
#
# COMPACT_ATOMS: atom_id res chain seq x y z
N MET A 1 61.13 15.33 45.07
CA MET A 1 60.48 15.86 43.84
C MET A 1 59.60 14.72 43.22
N LEU A 2 58.32 14.79 43.42
CA LEU A 2 57.39 13.79 42.94
C LEU A 2 56.81 14.30 41.61
N LEU A 3 57.05 13.57 40.49
CA LEU A 3 56.44 13.84 39.21
C LEU A 3 55.14 13.03 39.15
N ILE A 4 54.02 13.70 39.17
CA ILE A 4 52.71 13.11 38.95
C ILE A 4 52.42 13.13 37.43
N ALA A 5 52.47 11.96 36.80
CA ALA A 5 52.04 11.77 35.41
C ALA A 5 50.53 11.66 35.36
N LEU A 6 49.86 12.67 34.81
CA LEU A 6 48.43 12.70 34.57
C LEU A 6 48.11 11.91 33.26
N LEU A 7 47.64 10.69 33.39
CA LEU A 7 47.17 9.91 32.24
C LEU A 7 45.75 10.36 31.88
N ALA A 8 45.65 11.17 30.83
CA ALA A 8 44.35 11.52 30.25
C ALA A 8 43.89 10.37 29.37
N THR A 9 42.96 9.56 29.86
CA THR A 9 42.25 8.56 29.05
C THR A 9 41.20 9.25 28.22
N LEU A 10 41.48 9.38 26.92
CA LEU A 10 40.51 9.83 25.93
C LEU A 10 39.51 8.69 25.69
N VAL A 11 38.34 8.80 26.27
CA VAL A 11 37.21 7.89 25.95
C VAL A 11 36.54 8.41 24.68
N THR A 12 36.90 7.84 23.55
CA THR A 12 36.20 8.07 22.29
C THR A 12 34.87 7.33 22.33
N HIS A 13 33.79 8.06 22.60
CA HIS A 13 32.44 7.55 22.41
C HIS A 13 32.18 7.44 20.90
N ASN A 14 32.29 6.23 20.35
CA ASN A 14 31.77 5.92 19.06
C ASN A 14 30.23 5.92 19.17
N VAL A 15 29.60 7.05 18.88
CA VAL A 15 28.19 7.13 18.65
C VAL A 15 27.93 6.45 17.28
N MET A 16 27.64 5.16 17.29
CA MET A 16 27.03 4.50 16.15
C MET A 16 25.64 5.10 15.96
N THR A 17 25.54 6.12 15.12
CA THR A 17 24.27 6.51 14.54
C THR A 17 23.82 5.38 13.65
N ALA A 18 22.93 4.52 14.18
CA ALA A 18 22.18 3.60 13.38
C ALA A 18 21.34 4.45 12.42
N ARG A 19 21.81 4.61 11.18
CA ARG A 19 20.99 5.08 10.09
C ARG A 19 19.94 4.00 9.90
N ALA A 20 18.74 4.25 10.41
CA ALA A 20 17.56 3.55 9.95
C ALA A 20 17.47 3.80 8.44
N SER A 21 17.94 2.85 7.66
CA SER A 21 17.67 2.80 6.23
C SER A 21 16.16 2.66 6.12
N SER A 22 15.45 3.77 5.95
CA SER A 22 14.09 3.73 5.46
C SER A 22 14.19 3.13 4.07
N VAL A 23 14.03 1.81 3.99
CA VAL A 23 13.79 1.13 2.73
C VAL A 23 12.46 1.70 2.25
N THR A 24 12.53 2.70 1.41
CA THR A 24 11.38 3.23 0.70
C THR A 24 10.95 2.11 -0.23
N HIS A 25 10.06 1.24 0.26
CA HIS A 25 9.45 0.22 -0.59
C HIS A 25 8.66 0.96 -1.66
N ARG A 26 9.25 1.03 -2.83
CA ARG A 26 8.57 1.58 -4.01
C ARG A 26 7.35 0.70 -4.25
N VAL A 27 6.17 1.31 -4.20
CA VAL A 27 4.92 0.60 -4.50
C VAL A 27 5.02 0.06 -5.93
N PRO A 28 4.80 -1.24 -6.16
CA PRO A 28 4.83 -1.81 -7.49
C PRO A 28 3.77 -1.16 -8.38
N GLN A 29 4.08 -1.04 -9.67
CA GLN A 29 3.21 -0.42 -10.67
C GLN A 29 3.04 -1.38 -11.86
N SER A 30 1.89 -1.28 -12.52
CA SER A 30 1.59 -2.06 -13.72
C SER A 30 1.15 -1.13 -14.84
N ALA A 31 2.00 -0.96 -15.84
CA ALA A 31 1.68 -0.17 -17.03
C ALA A 31 0.43 -0.71 -17.75
N ALA A 32 0.23 -2.02 -17.79
CA ALA A 32 -0.93 -2.65 -18.38
C ALA A 32 -2.24 -2.28 -17.64
N MET A 33 -2.24 -2.26 -16.32
CA MET A 33 -3.40 -1.83 -15.52
C MET A 33 -3.64 -0.33 -15.63
N GLU A 34 -2.58 0.48 -15.65
CA GLU A 34 -2.69 1.93 -15.83
C GLU A 34 -3.33 2.26 -17.19
N ASP A 35 -2.91 1.55 -18.24
CA ASP A 35 -3.49 1.73 -19.58
C ASP A 35 -4.93 1.23 -19.68
N ALA A 36 -5.23 0.08 -19.08
CA ALA A 36 -6.56 -0.52 -19.13
C ALA A 36 -7.59 0.27 -18.29
N PHE A 37 -7.22 0.68 -17.07
CA PHE A 37 -8.16 1.23 -16.10
C PHE A 37 -8.02 2.74 -15.87
N GLY A 38 -6.95 3.36 -16.37
CA GLY A 38 -6.67 4.78 -16.17
C GLY A 38 -6.39 5.15 -14.72
N VAL A 39 -5.94 4.19 -13.91
CA VAL A 39 -5.62 4.37 -12.50
C VAL A 39 -4.27 3.74 -12.15
N ARG A 40 -3.59 4.31 -11.17
CA ARG A 40 -2.39 3.77 -10.55
C ARG A 40 -2.68 3.41 -9.11
N PHE A 41 -2.59 2.13 -8.79
CA PHE A 41 -2.76 1.69 -7.40
C PHE A 41 -1.57 2.15 -6.55
N SER A 42 -1.86 2.74 -5.41
CA SER A 42 -0.83 3.39 -4.59
C SER A 42 -0.73 2.84 -3.17
N ARG A 43 -1.80 2.26 -2.64
CA ARG A 43 -1.81 1.83 -1.24
C ARG A 43 -2.88 0.80 -0.97
N VAL A 44 -2.52 -0.21 -0.16
CA VAL A 44 -3.47 -1.11 0.52
C VAL A 44 -3.29 -0.92 2.02
N ALA A 45 -4.36 -0.74 2.76
CA ALA A 45 -4.28 -0.57 4.21
C ALA A 45 -5.45 -1.25 4.93
N VAL A 46 -5.15 -1.87 6.07
CA VAL A 46 -6.16 -2.38 7.01
C VAL A 46 -6.61 -1.21 7.89
N VAL A 47 -7.90 -0.99 7.95
CA VAL A 47 -8.51 0.11 8.69
C VAL A 47 -9.74 -0.36 9.48
N GLY A 48 -10.37 0.54 10.26
CA GLY A 48 -11.60 0.23 11.00
C GLY A 48 -11.43 -0.95 11.97
N ASP A 49 -10.41 -0.88 12.84
CA ASP A 49 -10.09 -1.93 13.82
C ASP A 49 -9.89 -3.32 13.19
N GLY A 50 -9.37 -3.36 11.97
CA GLY A 50 -9.11 -4.58 11.23
C GLY A 50 -10.28 -5.10 10.39
N GLY A 51 -11.44 -4.46 10.46
CA GLY A 51 -12.65 -4.92 9.77
C GLY A 51 -12.78 -4.50 8.31
N LEU A 52 -11.99 -3.52 7.89
CA LEU A 52 -12.03 -2.96 6.54
C LEU A 52 -10.65 -2.90 5.91
N ILE A 53 -10.62 -2.87 4.57
CA ILE A 53 -9.43 -2.63 3.77
C ILE A 53 -9.71 -1.50 2.81
N THR A 54 -8.76 -0.59 2.68
CA THR A 54 -8.78 0.43 1.64
C THR A 54 -7.77 0.09 0.56
N LEU A 55 -8.20 0.14 -0.70
CA LEU A 55 -7.34 0.15 -1.88
C LEU A 55 -7.37 1.55 -2.46
N THR A 56 -6.27 2.26 -2.34
CA THR A 56 -6.12 3.64 -2.80
C THR A 56 -5.51 3.68 -4.19
N TYR A 57 -6.00 4.56 -5.03
CA TYR A 57 -5.49 4.75 -6.39
C TYR A 57 -5.51 6.22 -6.81
N VAL A 58 -4.58 6.59 -7.68
CA VAL A 58 -4.52 7.89 -8.35
C VAL A 58 -5.14 7.76 -9.73
N VAL A 59 -5.99 8.70 -10.11
CA VAL A 59 -6.58 8.74 -11.46
C VAL A 59 -5.55 9.32 -12.44
N LEU A 60 -5.29 8.58 -13.51
CA LEU A 60 -4.44 9.00 -14.63
C LEU A 60 -5.27 9.45 -15.82
N ASP A 61 -6.38 8.76 -16.08
CA ASP A 61 -7.34 9.05 -17.14
C ASP A 61 -8.74 9.01 -16.54
N ALA A 62 -9.42 10.14 -16.50
CA ALA A 62 -10.71 10.29 -15.84
C ALA A 62 -11.82 9.44 -16.46
N GLU A 63 -11.81 9.29 -17.80
CA GLU A 63 -12.83 8.52 -18.51
C GLU A 63 -12.65 7.02 -18.26
N LYS A 64 -11.43 6.49 -18.37
CA LYS A 64 -11.11 5.10 -18.05
C LYS A 64 -11.39 4.80 -16.57
N ALA A 65 -10.98 5.68 -15.68
CA ALA A 65 -11.21 5.53 -14.24
C ALA A 65 -12.69 5.53 -13.87
N THR A 66 -13.51 6.32 -14.56
CA THR A 66 -14.96 6.31 -14.37
C THR A 66 -15.56 4.96 -14.76
N ARG A 67 -15.12 4.37 -15.87
CA ARG A 67 -15.53 3.01 -16.25
C ARG A 67 -15.06 1.96 -15.25
N PHE A 68 -13.82 2.07 -14.80
CA PHE A 68 -13.27 1.19 -13.76
C PHE A 68 -14.09 1.26 -12.47
N GLN A 69 -14.45 2.44 -11.99
CA GLN A 69 -15.23 2.63 -10.77
C GLN A 69 -16.70 2.19 -10.95
N ALA A 70 -17.27 2.34 -12.13
CA ALA A 70 -18.64 1.90 -12.42
C ALA A 70 -18.79 0.37 -12.36
N GLY A 71 -17.73 -0.37 -12.59
CA GLY A 71 -17.67 -1.84 -12.49
C GLY A 71 -17.64 -2.38 -11.06
N THR A 72 -18.46 -1.83 -10.15
CA THR A 72 -18.49 -2.25 -8.73
C THR A 72 -18.98 -3.68 -8.51
N THR A 73 -19.58 -4.31 -9.52
CA THR A 73 -19.98 -5.72 -9.49
C THR A 73 -18.80 -6.67 -9.68
N ASP A 74 -17.70 -6.17 -10.24
CA ASP A 74 -16.47 -6.92 -10.47
C ASP A 74 -15.24 -6.08 -10.09
N PRO A 75 -15.05 -5.82 -8.78
CA PRO A 75 -13.93 -5.03 -8.29
C PRO A 75 -12.62 -5.80 -8.38
N PRO A 76 -11.46 -5.10 -8.29
CA PRO A 76 -10.18 -5.78 -8.12
C PRO A 76 -10.21 -6.74 -6.93
N ILE A 77 -9.64 -7.92 -7.10
CA ILE A 77 -9.51 -8.91 -6.03
C ILE A 77 -8.14 -8.77 -5.40
N LEU A 78 -8.10 -8.71 -4.07
CA LEU A 78 -6.88 -8.69 -3.28
C LEU A 78 -6.68 -10.06 -2.63
N ARG A 79 -5.50 -10.67 -2.83
CA ARG A 79 -5.14 -11.96 -2.24
C ARG A 79 -3.84 -11.85 -1.48
N SER A 80 -3.80 -12.39 -0.25
CA SER A 80 -2.57 -12.54 0.50
C SER A 80 -1.60 -13.46 -0.25
N GLU A 81 -0.32 -13.08 -0.29
CA GLU A 81 0.73 -13.88 -0.91
C GLU A 81 1.32 -14.91 0.07
N SER A 82 1.11 -14.73 1.37
CA SER A 82 1.66 -15.59 2.43
C SER A 82 0.63 -16.54 3.05
N ARG A 83 -0.67 -16.31 2.84
CA ARG A 83 -1.75 -17.08 3.46
C ARG A 83 -2.91 -17.31 2.48
N LEU A 84 -3.76 -18.26 2.82
CA LEU A 84 -5.07 -18.42 2.18
C LEU A 84 -5.99 -17.31 2.70
N GLY A 85 -6.04 -16.19 2.02
CA GLY A 85 -6.88 -15.06 2.40
C GLY A 85 -7.01 -14.07 1.25
N GLY A 86 -8.15 -13.43 1.16
CA GLY A 86 -8.39 -12.44 0.12
C GLY A 86 -9.74 -11.78 0.28
N THR A 87 -9.94 -10.71 -0.44
CA THR A 87 -11.20 -9.99 -0.51
C THR A 87 -11.47 -9.46 -1.91
N GLY A 88 -12.70 -9.57 -2.34
CA GLY A 88 -13.24 -8.97 -3.56
C GLY A 88 -14.58 -8.30 -3.28
N ARG A 89 -14.94 -8.15 -2.02
CA ARG A 89 -16.22 -7.60 -1.58
C ARG A 89 -16.08 -6.12 -1.25
N VAL A 90 -16.39 -5.27 -2.19
CA VAL A 90 -16.40 -3.82 -1.99
C VAL A 90 -17.64 -3.42 -1.20
N SER A 91 -17.45 -2.67 -0.14
CA SER A 91 -18.51 -1.95 0.54
C SER A 91 -18.95 -0.77 -0.35
N LEU A 92 -20.25 -0.64 -0.59
CA LEU A 92 -20.81 0.34 -1.51
C LEU A 92 -20.70 1.78 -0.96
N MET A 93 -19.48 2.32 -0.94
CA MET A 93 -19.29 3.75 -0.75
C MET A 93 -19.03 4.39 -2.12
N ARG A 94 -20.05 4.99 -2.69
CA ARG A 94 -19.91 5.83 -3.89
C ARG A 94 -19.09 7.05 -3.52
N GLN A 95 -17.85 7.09 -3.96
CA GLN A 95 -17.04 8.30 -3.90
C GLN A 95 -17.25 9.10 -5.17
N GLY A 96 -17.97 10.23 -5.03
CA GLY A 96 -18.05 11.29 -6.02
C GLY A 96 -18.43 10.87 -7.45
N HIS A 97 -19.22 11.67 -8.12
CA HIS A 97 -19.64 11.40 -9.50
C HIS A 97 -18.64 11.87 -10.57
N ASN A 98 -17.61 12.62 -10.17
CA ASN A 98 -16.67 13.22 -11.11
C ASN A 98 -15.23 12.91 -10.69
N LEU A 99 -14.67 11.84 -11.24
CA LEU A 99 -13.26 11.54 -11.08
C LEU A 99 -12.42 12.56 -11.87
N ARG A 100 -11.31 13.00 -11.26
CA ARG A 100 -10.39 13.97 -11.87
C ARG A 100 -9.00 13.38 -11.96
N ALA A 101 -8.34 13.55 -13.08
CA ALA A 101 -6.95 13.17 -13.25
C ALA A 101 -6.06 13.86 -12.19
N GLY A 102 -5.10 13.13 -11.65
CA GLY A 102 -4.22 13.57 -10.58
C GLY A 102 -4.80 13.50 -9.17
N GLN A 103 -6.08 13.22 -9.01
CA GLN A 103 -6.73 13.05 -7.71
C GLN A 103 -6.65 11.60 -7.24
N THR A 104 -6.66 11.44 -5.92
CA THR A 104 -6.61 10.13 -5.24
C THR A 104 -7.99 9.75 -4.75
N TYR A 105 -8.36 8.50 -5.02
CA TYR A 105 -9.61 7.88 -4.60
C TYR A 105 -9.32 6.52 -3.97
N TYR A 106 -10.33 5.89 -3.39
CA TYR A 106 -10.16 4.56 -2.78
C TYR A 106 -11.41 3.70 -2.93
N LEU A 107 -11.21 2.39 -2.92
CA LEU A 107 -12.23 1.38 -2.72
C LEU A 107 -12.13 0.87 -1.29
N VAL A 108 -13.28 0.60 -0.66
CA VAL A 108 -13.34 0.00 0.67
C VAL A 108 -13.84 -1.42 0.56
N TYR A 109 -13.08 -2.35 1.09
CA TYR A 109 -13.41 -3.78 1.13
C TYR A 109 -13.78 -4.20 2.54
N GLN A 110 -14.61 -5.23 2.65
CA GLN A 110 -14.78 -5.94 3.90
C GLN A 110 -13.57 -6.85 4.16
N ASN A 111 -13.00 -6.79 5.36
CA ASN A 111 -11.92 -7.67 5.80
C ASN A 111 -12.48 -8.78 6.69
N THR A 112 -13.33 -9.62 6.11
CA THR A 112 -14.02 -10.69 6.84
C THR A 112 -13.02 -11.65 7.46
N LYS A 113 -13.12 -11.84 8.79
CA LYS A 113 -12.24 -12.73 9.57
C LYS A 113 -10.74 -12.42 9.43
N GLY A 114 -10.38 -11.16 9.17
CA GLY A 114 -8.98 -10.78 8.99
C GLY A 114 -8.33 -11.46 7.79
N SER A 115 -9.03 -11.51 6.66
CA SER A 115 -8.53 -12.11 5.42
C SER A 115 -7.20 -11.53 4.97
N LEU A 116 -6.99 -10.24 5.19
CA LEU A 116 -5.70 -9.58 5.00
C LEU A 116 -5.24 -8.94 6.31
N ARG A 117 -3.94 -8.86 6.50
CA ARG A 117 -3.31 -8.30 7.70
C ARG A 117 -2.25 -7.28 7.33
N ALA A 118 -2.11 -6.25 8.16
CA ALA A 118 -0.99 -5.32 8.05
C ALA A 118 0.35 -6.05 8.12
N GLY A 119 1.32 -5.61 7.33
CA GLY A 119 2.64 -6.24 7.23
C GLY A 119 2.76 -7.34 6.17
N GLU A 120 1.65 -7.78 5.59
CA GLU A 120 1.65 -8.72 4.46
C GLU A 120 1.89 -8.01 3.13
N THR A 121 2.12 -8.81 2.10
CA THR A 121 2.01 -8.38 0.70
C THR A 121 0.81 -9.05 0.05
N VAL A 122 0.18 -8.36 -0.88
CA VAL A 122 -0.96 -8.85 -1.62
C VAL A 122 -0.74 -8.76 -3.12
N THR A 123 -1.37 -9.67 -3.83
CA THR A 123 -1.54 -9.61 -5.28
C THR A 123 -2.93 -9.07 -5.59
N LEU A 124 -2.99 -8.03 -6.41
CA LEU A 124 -4.20 -7.47 -6.95
C LEU A 124 -4.46 -8.04 -8.34
N THR A 125 -5.66 -8.52 -8.59
CA THR A 125 -6.08 -9.07 -9.89
C THR A 125 -7.35 -8.40 -10.36
N LYS A 126 -7.40 -8.00 -11.62
CA LYS A 126 -8.57 -7.44 -12.29
C LYS A 126 -8.51 -7.73 -13.78
N ASP A 127 -9.58 -8.28 -14.34
CA ASP A 127 -9.73 -8.56 -15.79
C ASP A 127 -8.52 -9.30 -16.40
N GLY A 128 -8.01 -10.30 -15.70
CA GLY A 128 -6.85 -11.09 -16.13
C GLY A 128 -5.48 -10.38 -15.95
N LEU A 129 -5.46 -9.12 -15.53
CA LEU A 129 -4.25 -8.40 -15.20
C LEU A 129 -3.90 -8.57 -13.72
N THR A 130 -2.61 -8.61 -13.41
CA THR A 130 -2.11 -8.88 -12.06
C THR A 130 -1.06 -7.86 -11.66
N LEU A 131 -1.16 -7.37 -10.42
CA LEU A 131 -0.15 -6.53 -9.77
C LEU A 131 0.23 -7.20 -8.45
N ALA A 132 1.43 -7.75 -8.39
CA ALA A 132 1.94 -8.46 -7.23
C ALA A 132 2.74 -7.55 -6.29
N HIS A 133 2.94 -8.03 -5.07
CA HIS A 133 3.81 -7.44 -4.05
C HIS A 133 3.39 -6.05 -3.56
N LEU A 134 2.08 -5.78 -3.56
CA LEU A 134 1.55 -4.59 -2.90
C LEU A 134 1.65 -4.75 -1.39
N PRO A 135 2.35 -3.85 -0.67
CA PRO A 135 2.41 -3.92 0.78
C PRO A 135 1.08 -3.53 1.41
N VAL A 136 0.69 -4.24 2.47
CA VAL A 136 -0.48 -3.94 3.30
C VAL A 136 -0.02 -3.19 4.55
N LEU A 137 -0.54 -1.98 4.74
CA LEU A 137 -0.25 -1.11 5.88
C LEU A 137 -1.27 -1.27 6.99
#